data_febcc54c79bb4e9cf7f0540eb2428830
#
_entry.id   febcc54c79bb4e9cf7f0540eb2428830
#
_cell.length_a   1.000
_cell.length_b   1.000
_cell.length_c   1.000
_cell.angle_alpha   90.00
_cell.angle_beta   90.00
_cell.angle_gamma   90.00
#
_symmetry.space_group_name_H-M   'P 1'
#
loop_
_entity.id
_entity.type
_entity.pdbx_description
1 polymer ?
#
loop_
_entity_poly.entity_id
_entity_poly.type
_entity_poly.pdbx_seq_one_letter_code
_entity_poly.pdbx_strand_id
1 'polypeptide(L)'
;GAISPHPMETPELLQMAGDLIARPLIDTMKAKGYLRPCILYPGCFVSLNNNKQPTHIRVSEINIRPGEPEAQPVARRLRNLGTLIEAMFDGRLNRVEPEVREDQLAICAGLVTGPGGPDGQKGYPWSCTKGEPVEIDFNYMRKKSIQIIPSAMTCSEKGNQFKSDGTRVAWMNANVRIKPDEKRGEVAERFRNKLLSAFDNGKVRVIPREDPQGNRLDLRRDIGIHYLVAEKIFPEK
;
A
#
# COMPACT_ATOMS: atom_id res chain seq x y z
N GLY A 1 -0.41 4.36 -4.12
CA GLY A 1 0.04 4.01 -2.78
C GLY A 1 -1.03 3.33 -1.96
N ALA A 2 -0.67 2.90 -0.77
CA ALA A 2 -1.58 2.26 0.18
C ALA A 2 -1.27 2.70 1.62
N ILE A 3 -2.26 2.56 2.49
CA ILE A 3 -2.15 2.93 3.90
C ILE A 3 -2.93 1.93 4.76
N SER A 4 -2.41 1.63 5.96
CA SER A 4 -3.06 0.77 6.94
C SER A 4 -2.85 1.33 8.36
N PRO A 5 -3.88 1.40 9.22
CA PRO A 5 -5.27 1.04 8.94
C PRO A 5 -5.93 1.99 7.95
N HIS A 6 -7.02 1.56 7.34
CA HIS A 6 -7.86 2.44 6.52
C HIS A 6 -8.73 3.33 7.42
N PRO A 7 -8.98 4.62 7.06
CA PRO A 7 -9.79 5.52 7.92
C PRO A 7 -11.20 5.02 8.21
N MET A 8 -11.76 4.22 7.31
CA MET A 8 -13.10 3.62 7.48
C MET A 8 -13.08 2.24 8.14
N GLU A 9 -11.92 1.76 8.57
CA GLU A 9 -11.80 0.46 9.24
C GLU A 9 -12.49 0.50 10.60
N THR A 10 -13.60 -0.23 10.72
CA THR A 10 -14.34 -0.44 11.98
C THR A 10 -14.60 -1.92 12.18
N PRO A 11 -14.82 -2.38 13.42
CA PRO A 11 -15.18 -3.77 13.69
C PRO A 11 -16.42 -4.24 12.89
N GLU A 12 -17.42 -3.36 12.75
CA GLU A 12 -18.66 -3.66 12.02
C GLU A 12 -18.38 -3.86 10.52
N LEU A 13 -17.51 -3.03 9.92
CA LEU A 13 -17.11 -3.18 8.51
C LEU A 13 -16.34 -4.48 8.31
N LEU A 14 -15.41 -4.81 9.20
CA LEU A 14 -14.65 -6.06 9.13
C LEU A 14 -15.56 -7.28 9.29
N GLN A 15 -16.53 -7.23 10.20
CA GLN A 15 -17.52 -8.28 10.36
C GLN A 15 -18.37 -8.45 9.11
N MET A 16 -18.86 -7.34 8.53
CA MET A 16 -19.65 -7.35 7.30
C MET A 16 -18.83 -7.95 6.13
N ALA A 17 -17.57 -7.58 5.97
CA ALA A 17 -16.69 -8.16 4.96
C ALA A 17 -16.45 -9.66 5.18
N GLY A 18 -16.29 -10.07 6.43
CA GLY A 18 -16.17 -11.47 6.82
C GLY A 18 -17.39 -12.30 6.45
N ASP A 19 -18.58 -11.82 6.81
CA ASP A 19 -19.83 -12.55 6.64
C ASP A 19 -20.33 -12.58 5.20
N LEU A 20 -20.20 -11.47 4.48
CA LEU A 20 -20.75 -11.35 3.12
C LEU A 20 -19.78 -11.78 2.03
N ILE A 21 -18.48 -11.79 2.28
CA ILE A 21 -17.47 -12.04 1.24
C ILE A 21 -16.56 -13.21 1.61
N ALA A 22 -15.80 -13.08 2.72
CA ALA A 22 -14.72 -14.03 3.00
C ALA A 22 -15.28 -15.43 3.32
N ARG A 23 -16.26 -15.54 4.20
CA ARG A 23 -16.84 -16.83 4.63
C ARG A 23 -17.51 -17.56 3.48
N PRO A 24 -18.47 -16.96 2.72
CA PRO A 24 -19.10 -17.64 1.58
C PRO A 24 -18.10 -18.08 0.50
N LEU A 25 -17.05 -17.29 0.26
CA LEU A 25 -16.00 -17.64 -0.69
C LEU A 25 -15.21 -18.86 -0.21
N ILE A 26 -14.75 -18.86 1.04
CA ILE A 26 -14.00 -19.97 1.64
C ILE A 26 -14.85 -21.25 1.65
N ASP A 27 -16.11 -21.16 2.04
CA ASP A 27 -17.04 -22.31 2.07
C ASP A 27 -17.27 -22.89 0.68
N THR A 28 -17.41 -22.03 -0.33
CA THR A 28 -17.54 -22.45 -1.72
C THR A 28 -16.27 -23.14 -2.22
N MET A 29 -15.08 -22.57 -1.95
CA MET A 29 -13.81 -23.17 -2.32
C MET A 29 -13.60 -24.52 -1.63
N LYS A 30 -13.98 -24.64 -0.36
CA LYS A 30 -13.94 -25.89 0.40
C LYS A 30 -14.86 -26.95 -0.21
N ALA A 31 -16.11 -26.60 -0.46
CA ALA A 31 -17.12 -27.51 -1.04
C ALA A 31 -16.70 -28.04 -2.41
N LYS A 32 -15.96 -27.23 -3.18
CA LYS A 32 -15.45 -27.62 -4.51
C LYS A 32 -14.06 -28.29 -4.48
N GLY A 33 -13.47 -28.49 -3.30
CA GLY A 33 -12.12 -29.05 -3.15
C GLY A 33 -10.98 -28.15 -3.64
N TYR A 34 -11.23 -26.85 -3.81
CA TYR A 34 -10.23 -25.89 -4.29
C TYR A 34 -9.47 -25.18 -3.16
N LEU A 35 -9.91 -25.35 -1.89
CA LEU A 35 -9.26 -24.68 -0.78
C LEU A 35 -7.83 -25.20 -0.61
N ARG A 36 -6.89 -24.28 -0.70
CA ARG A 36 -5.46 -24.49 -0.43
C ARG A 36 -4.97 -23.33 0.45
N PRO A 37 -3.85 -23.46 1.16
CA PRO A 37 -3.23 -22.32 1.83
C PRO A 37 -3.03 -21.16 0.88
N CYS A 38 -3.73 -20.06 1.10
CA CYS A 38 -3.67 -18.87 0.25
C CYS A 38 -4.08 -17.62 1.03
N ILE A 39 -3.78 -16.46 0.47
CA ILE A 39 -4.29 -15.17 0.95
C ILE A 39 -5.37 -14.73 -0.02
N LEU A 40 -6.58 -14.52 0.50
CA LEU A 40 -7.68 -13.92 -0.25
C LEU A 40 -7.64 -12.40 -0.09
N TYR A 41 -7.58 -11.70 -1.20
CA TYR A 41 -7.60 -10.25 -1.25
C TYR A 41 -8.78 -9.76 -2.08
N PRO A 42 -9.93 -9.46 -1.45
CA PRO A 42 -11.06 -8.83 -2.12
C PRO A 42 -10.87 -7.31 -2.18
N GLY A 43 -10.87 -6.73 -3.37
CA GLY A 43 -11.02 -5.29 -3.58
C GLY A 43 -12.49 -4.91 -3.44
N CYS A 44 -12.80 -3.95 -2.56
CA CYS A 44 -14.17 -3.62 -2.23
C CYS A 44 -14.46 -2.12 -2.30
N PHE A 45 -15.68 -1.79 -2.76
CA PHE A 45 -16.29 -0.49 -2.55
C PHE A 45 -17.28 -0.56 -1.39
N VAL A 46 -17.22 0.41 -0.50
CA VAL A 46 -18.12 0.50 0.65
C VAL A 46 -19.05 1.69 0.47
N SER A 47 -20.36 1.46 0.56
CA SER A 47 -21.37 2.52 0.59
C SER A 47 -21.69 2.88 2.03
N LEU A 48 -21.91 4.18 2.27
CA LEU A 48 -22.23 4.71 3.60
C LEU A 48 -23.64 5.31 3.60
N ASN A 49 -24.33 5.25 4.73
CA ASN A 49 -25.57 5.98 4.96
C ASN A 49 -25.30 7.44 5.36
N ASN A 50 -26.37 8.20 5.62
CA ASN A 50 -26.27 9.61 6.05
C ASN A 50 -25.52 9.77 7.40
N ASN A 51 -25.50 8.73 8.23
CA ASN A 51 -24.78 8.71 9.49
C ASN A 51 -23.34 8.18 9.32
N LYS A 52 -22.88 8.04 8.06
CA LYS A 52 -21.54 7.58 7.69
C LYS A 52 -21.20 6.15 8.16
N GLN A 53 -22.22 5.34 8.41
CA GLN A 53 -22.04 3.93 8.73
C GLN A 53 -22.04 3.08 7.45
N PRO A 54 -21.24 2.03 7.37
CA PRO A 54 -21.23 1.14 6.23
C PRO A 54 -22.57 0.42 6.08
N THR A 55 -23.12 0.45 4.87
CA THR A 55 -24.41 -0.16 4.56
C THR A 55 -24.31 -1.30 3.55
N HIS A 56 -23.39 -1.16 2.60
CA HIS A 56 -23.19 -2.14 1.55
C HIS A 56 -21.72 -2.28 1.21
N ILE A 57 -21.30 -3.50 0.90
CA ILE A 57 -20.01 -3.81 0.32
C ILE A 57 -20.24 -4.39 -1.08
N ARG A 58 -19.52 -3.87 -2.05
CA ARG A 58 -19.48 -4.40 -3.41
C ARG A 58 -18.06 -4.83 -3.74
N VAL A 59 -17.89 -6.08 -4.12
CA VAL A 59 -16.61 -6.62 -4.56
C VAL A 59 -16.32 -6.13 -5.96
N SER A 60 -15.16 -5.52 -6.19
CA SER A 60 -14.66 -5.14 -7.50
C SER A 60 -13.85 -6.27 -8.13
N GLU A 61 -13.02 -6.93 -7.32
CA GLU A 61 -12.19 -8.06 -7.74
C GLU A 61 -11.85 -8.94 -6.53
N ILE A 62 -11.49 -10.20 -6.82
CA ILE A 62 -10.96 -11.13 -5.83
C ILE A 62 -9.66 -11.70 -6.37
N ASN A 63 -8.60 -11.54 -5.58
CA ASN A 63 -7.29 -12.11 -5.86
C ASN A 63 -6.96 -13.19 -4.82
N ILE A 64 -6.29 -14.27 -5.27
CA ILE A 64 -5.75 -15.33 -4.38
C ILE A 64 -4.28 -15.07 -4.03
N ARG A 65 -3.91 -13.84 -3.95
CA ARG A 65 -2.60 -13.31 -3.60
C ARG A 65 -2.76 -11.99 -2.84
N PRO A 66 -1.74 -11.55 -2.09
CA PRO A 66 -1.77 -10.21 -1.53
C PRO A 66 -1.89 -9.13 -2.61
N GLY A 67 -2.59 -8.04 -2.30
CA GLY A 67 -2.62 -6.86 -3.15
C GLY A 67 -1.25 -6.17 -3.18
N GLU A 68 -0.94 -5.48 -4.25
CA GLU A 68 0.26 -4.64 -4.35
C GLU A 68 -0.16 -3.24 -4.81
N PRO A 69 0.03 -2.23 -3.95
CA PRO A 69 0.93 -2.16 -2.78
C PRO A 69 0.28 -2.47 -1.41
N GLU A 70 -0.96 -2.89 -1.34
CA GLU A 70 -1.75 -2.96 -0.10
C GLU A 70 -1.20 -3.94 0.93
N ALA A 71 -0.61 -5.05 0.47
CA ALA A 71 0.01 -6.03 1.37
C ALA A 71 1.16 -5.45 2.19
N GLN A 72 1.85 -4.47 1.66
CA GLN A 72 3.04 -3.93 2.29
C GLN A 72 2.75 -3.18 3.60
N PRO A 73 1.81 -2.20 3.66
CA PRO A 73 1.47 -1.57 4.93
C PRO A 73 0.77 -2.54 5.90
N VAL A 74 0.00 -3.51 5.41
CA VAL A 74 -0.61 -4.53 6.27
C VAL A 74 0.47 -5.40 6.93
N ALA A 75 1.39 -5.95 6.14
CA ALA A 75 2.49 -6.77 6.64
C ALA A 75 3.36 -6.03 7.67
N ARG A 76 3.58 -4.74 7.48
CA ARG A 76 4.37 -3.92 8.42
C ARG A 76 3.67 -3.67 9.75
N ARG A 77 2.37 -3.77 9.81
CA ARG A 77 1.60 -3.66 11.07
C ARG A 77 1.51 -4.97 11.84
N LEU A 78 1.76 -6.11 11.20
CA LEU A 78 1.76 -7.42 11.85
C LEU A 78 3.12 -7.71 12.50
N ARG A 79 3.11 -8.07 13.79
CA ARG A 79 4.33 -8.46 14.53
C ARG A 79 4.70 -9.91 14.28
N ASN A 80 3.69 -10.76 14.12
CA ASN A 80 3.82 -12.21 14.01
C ASN A 80 3.46 -12.74 12.61
N LEU A 81 3.72 -11.96 11.55
CA LEU A 81 3.39 -12.36 10.16
C LEU A 81 3.97 -13.73 9.79
N GLY A 82 5.23 -14.01 10.17
CA GLY A 82 5.85 -15.32 9.91
C GLY A 82 5.08 -16.48 10.54
N THR A 83 4.71 -16.35 11.82
CA THR A 83 3.91 -17.34 12.54
C THR A 83 2.54 -17.55 11.91
N LEU A 84 1.90 -16.47 11.43
CA LEU A 84 0.61 -16.58 10.71
C LEU A 84 0.75 -17.33 9.39
N ILE A 85 1.84 -17.09 8.64
CA ILE A 85 2.12 -17.80 7.39
C ILE A 85 2.39 -19.29 7.67
N GLU A 86 3.23 -19.62 8.63
CA GLU A 86 3.49 -20.99 9.03
C GLU A 86 2.20 -21.69 9.46
N ALA A 87 1.41 -21.06 10.33
CA ALA A 87 0.14 -21.61 10.78
C ALA A 87 -0.88 -21.83 9.66
N MET A 88 -0.86 -20.99 8.62
CA MET A 88 -1.68 -21.16 7.43
C MET A 88 -1.30 -22.44 6.67
N PHE A 89 -0.01 -22.71 6.47
CA PHE A 89 0.45 -23.92 5.79
C PHE A 89 0.21 -25.18 6.63
N ASP A 90 0.30 -25.08 7.95
CA ASP A 90 0.09 -26.18 8.88
C ASP A 90 -1.42 -26.46 9.16
N GLY A 91 -2.33 -25.67 8.59
CA GLY A 91 -3.78 -25.80 8.83
C GLY A 91 -4.22 -25.45 10.26
N ARG A 92 -3.44 -24.67 10.99
CA ARG A 92 -3.68 -24.28 12.39
C ARG A 92 -3.87 -22.76 12.58
N LEU A 93 -4.21 -22.04 11.50
CA LEU A 93 -4.37 -20.57 11.53
C LEU A 93 -5.43 -20.11 12.55
N ASN A 94 -6.45 -20.92 12.79
CA ASN A 94 -7.49 -20.67 13.80
C ASN A 94 -6.99 -20.72 15.25
N ARG A 95 -5.72 -21.05 15.48
CA ARG A 95 -5.08 -21.09 16.81
C ARG A 95 -4.07 -19.96 17.02
N VAL A 96 -3.91 -19.09 16.03
CA VAL A 96 -2.94 -17.98 16.06
C VAL A 96 -3.66 -16.67 15.85
N GLU A 97 -3.62 -15.80 16.86
CA GLU A 97 -4.17 -14.46 16.76
C GLU A 97 -3.17 -13.51 16.08
N PRO A 98 -3.64 -12.63 15.18
CA PRO A 98 -2.77 -11.62 14.58
C PRO A 98 -2.38 -10.55 15.62
N GLU A 99 -1.07 -10.34 15.77
CA GLU A 99 -0.52 -9.30 16.63
C GLU A 99 -0.34 -7.99 15.87
N VAL A 100 -1.33 -7.12 15.94
CA VAL A 100 -1.36 -5.85 15.20
C VAL A 100 -0.71 -4.72 16.01
N ARG A 101 0.09 -3.88 15.35
CA ARG A 101 0.64 -2.63 15.92
C ARG A 101 -0.42 -1.54 15.83
N GLU A 102 -1.29 -1.45 16.82
CA GLU A 102 -2.43 -0.51 16.83
C GLU A 102 -1.98 0.96 16.94
N ASP A 103 -0.83 1.20 17.56
CA ASP A 103 -0.22 2.51 17.70
C ASP A 103 0.55 2.98 16.44
N GLN A 104 0.44 2.28 15.34
CA GLN A 104 1.20 2.58 14.11
C GLN A 104 0.31 2.73 12.89
N LEU A 105 0.66 3.73 12.10
CA LEU A 105 0.22 3.90 10.72
C LEU A 105 1.33 3.40 9.80
N ALA A 106 1.00 2.54 8.85
CA ALA A 106 1.92 2.08 7.82
C ALA A 106 1.49 2.65 6.46
N ILE A 107 2.45 3.19 5.73
CA ILE A 107 2.22 3.83 4.43
C ILE A 107 3.18 3.22 3.41
N CYS A 108 2.67 2.99 2.20
CA CYS A 108 3.42 2.60 1.03
C CYS A 108 3.19 3.60 -0.10
N ALA A 109 4.27 4.14 -0.67
CA ALA A 109 4.25 5.00 -1.85
C ALA A 109 4.96 4.35 -3.03
N GLY A 110 4.38 4.47 -4.23
CA GLY A 110 5.00 3.99 -5.45
C GLY A 110 5.97 5.01 -6.04
N LEU A 111 7.18 4.55 -6.41
CA LEU A 111 8.04 5.22 -7.36
C LEU A 111 7.67 4.70 -8.74
N VAL A 112 7.21 5.57 -9.63
CA VAL A 112 6.65 5.19 -10.92
C VAL A 112 7.34 5.93 -12.07
N THR A 113 7.27 5.39 -13.30
CA THR A 113 7.83 6.02 -14.49
C THR A 113 6.79 6.84 -15.25
N GLY A 114 7.24 7.90 -15.89
CA GLY A 114 6.56 8.66 -16.92
C GLY A 114 5.46 9.61 -16.41
N PRO A 115 4.96 10.49 -17.31
CA PRO A 115 3.89 11.41 -16.98
C PRO A 115 2.57 10.67 -16.83
N GLY A 116 2.06 10.57 -15.63
CA GLY A 116 0.73 10.05 -15.34
C GLY A 116 -0.32 11.13 -15.46
N GLY A 117 -0.85 11.42 -16.62
CA GLY A 117 -1.89 12.43 -16.80
C GLY A 117 -2.88 12.06 -17.90
N PRO A 118 -4.02 12.79 -18.01
CA PRO A 118 -5.05 12.53 -19.02
C PRO A 118 -4.50 12.59 -20.46
N ASP A 119 -3.51 13.44 -20.70
CA ASP A 119 -2.80 13.56 -21.97
C ASP A 119 -1.54 12.68 -22.01
N GLY A 120 -1.19 12.06 -20.89
CA GLY A 120 0.01 11.28 -20.69
C GLY A 120 -0.19 9.82 -21.05
N GLN A 121 -0.26 9.52 -22.31
CA GLN A 121 -0.20 8.13 -22.80
C GLN A 121 1.17 7.48 -22.56
N LYS A 122 2.12 8.21 -21.96
CA LYS A 122 3.46 7.75 -21.62
C LYS A 122 3.63 7.76 -20.10
N GLY A 123 3.84 6.61 -19.50
CA GLY A 123 4.04 6.45 -18.07
C GLY A 123 2.92 5.71 -17.35
N TYR A 124 3.07 5.59 -16.03
CA TYR A 124 2.11 4.88 -15.20
C TYR A 124 0.71 5.51 -15.25
N PRO A 125 -0.39 4.74 -15.43
CA PRO A 125 -0.41 3.27 -15.53
C PRO A 125 -0.26 2.71 -16.96
N TRP A 126 -0.18 3.53 -17.98
CA TRP A 126 -0.38 3.17 -19.39
C TRP A 126 0.86 2.57 -20.05
N SER A 127 2.01 3.17 -19.83
CA SER A 127 3.27 2.73 -20.45
C SER A 127 4.44 2.93 -19.51
N CYS A 128 5.57 2.31 -19.84
CA CYS A 128 6.84 2.55 -19.16
C CYS A 128 7.95 2.77 -20.18
N THR A 129 8.92 3.57 -19.78
CA THR A 129 10.22 3.58 -20.42
C THR A 129 11.14 2.66 -19.63
N LYS A 130 11.67 1.62 -20.30
CA LYS A 130 12.62 0.70 -19.69
C LYS A 130 14.04 1.23 -19.81
N GLY A 131 14.87 0.87 -18.83
CA GLY A 131 16.29 1.19 -18.84
C GLY A 131 16.64 2.59 -18.33
N GLU A 132 15.68 3.35 -17.84
CA GLU A 132 15.93 4.64 -17.19
C GLU A 132 16.72 4.44 -15.90
N PRO A 133 17.80 5.20 -15.65
CA PRO A 133 18.54 5.09 -14.41
C PRO A 133 17.68 5.41 -13.20
N VAL A 134 17.83 4.60 -12.15
CA VAL A 134 17.17 4.80 -10.86
C VAL A 134 18.22 5.05 -9.80
N GLU A 135 18.16 6.20 -9.15
CA GLU A 135 19.08 6.57 -8.08
C GLU A 135 18.38 6.56 -6.73
N ILE A 136 18.99 5.92 -5.74
CA ILE A 136 18.47 5.80 -4.38
C ILE A 136 19.60 6.04 -3.39
N ASP A 137 19.43 7.06 -2.53
CA ASP A 137 20.30 7.28 -1.37
C ASP A 137 19.85 6.36 -0.20
N PHE A 138 20.35 5.13 -0.19
CA PHE A 138 20.01 4.15 0.84
C PHE A 138 20.41 4.60 2.26
N ASN A 139 21.46 5.41 2.41
CA ASN A 139 21.85 5.93 3.72
C ASN A 139 20.82 6.93 4.25
N TYR A 140 20.34 7.80 3.38
CA TYR A 140 19.25 8.71 3.72
C TYR A 140 17.97 7.93 4.07
N MET A 141 17.59 6.95 3.25
CA MET A 141 16.39 6.14 3.48
C MET A 141 16.46 5.43 4.84
N ARG A 142 17.61 4.82 5.16
CA ARG A 142 17.83 4.16 6.46
C ARG A 142 17.71 5.15 7.63
N LYS A 143 18.35 6.31 7.55
CA LYS A 143 18.26 7.36 8.58
C LYS A 143 16.82 7.86 8.80
N LYS A 144 16.01 7.84 7.76
CA LYS A 144 14.59 8.23 7.81
C LYS A 144 13.65 7.07 8.10
N SER A 145 14.16 5.85 8.32
CA SER A 145 13.36 4.64 8.50
C SER A 145 12.38 4.40 7.34
N ILE A 146 12.83 4.67 6.13
CA ILE A 146 12.11 4.37 4.88
C ILE A 146 12.74 3.13 4.26
N GLN A 147 11.94 2.11 4.03
CA GLN A 147 12.35 0.90 3.32
C GLN A 147 11.99 1.02 1.85
N ILE A 148 12.93 0.69 0.98
CA ILE A 148 12.69 0.56 -0.46
C ILE A 148 12.55 -0.93 -0.77
N ILE A 149 11.47 -1.27 -1.48
CA ILE A 149 11.23 -2.61 -2.01
C ILE A 149 11.23 -2.50 -3.53
N PRO A 150 12.20 -3.10 -4.23
CA PRO A 150 12.21 -3.16 -5.69
C PRO A 150 10.95 -3.86 -6.22
N SER A 151 10.44 -3.36 -7.34
CA SER A 151 9.34 -3.99 -8.08
C SER A 151 9.78 -4.20 -9.53
N ALA A 152 9.48 -3.30 -10.46
CA ALA A 152 9.96 -3.38 -11.84
C ALA A 152 11.28 -2.61 -11.99
N MET A 153 12.34 -3.14 -11.42
CA MET A 153 13.68 -2.56 -11.42
C MET A 153 14.72 -3.65 -11.57
N THR A 154 15.68 -3.44 -12.47
CA THR A 154 16.84 -4.30 -12.65
C THR A 154 18.06 -3.72 -11.95
N CYS A 155 18.97 -4.60 -11.52
CA CYS A 155 20.23 -4.22 -10.91
C CYS A 155 21.38 -4.71 -11.78
N SER A 156 22.46 -3.92 -11.90
CA SER A 156 23.68 -4.37 -12.57
C SER A 156 24.30 -5.56 -11.81
N GLU A 157 25.11 -6.35 -12.49
CA GLU A 157 25.85 -7.47 -11.90
C GLU A 157 26.69 -7.05 -10.67
N LYS A 158 27.20 -5.83 -10.68
CA LYS A 158 27.95 -5.27 -9.55
C LYS A 158 27.09 -4.75 -8.40
N GLY A 159 25.75 -4.81 -8.52
CA GLY A 159 24.82 -4.43 -7.47
C GLY A 159 24.73 -2.94 -7.15
N ASN A 160 25.29 -2.06 -7.97
CA ASN A 160 25.42 -0.63 -7.69
C ASN A 160 24.68 0.30 -8.65
N GLN A 161 24.10 -0.23 -9.72
CA GLN A 161 23.32 0.55 -10.67
C GLN A 161 21.95 -0.08 -10.87
N PHE A 162 20.92 0.75 -10.76
CA PHE A 162 19.55 0.34 -10.95
C PHE A 162 18.96 0.99 -12.20
N LYS A 163 18.07 0.26 -12.87
CA LYS A 163 17.33 0.74 -14.04
C LYS A 163 15.87 0.32 -13.94
N SER A 164 14.98 1.17 -14.45
CA SER A 164 13.56 0.84 -14.57
C SER A 164 13.32 -0.30 -15.56
N ASP A 165 12.39 -1.20 -15.25
CA ASP A 165 11.95 -2.29 -16.15
C ASP A 165 10.42 -2.38 -16.24
N GLY A 166 9.72 -1.41 -15.73
CA GLY A 166 8.27 -1.32 -15.78
C GLY A 166 7.75 -0.03 -15.17
N THR A 167 6.44 0.13 -15.16
CA THR A 167 5.80 1.36 -14.67
C THR A 167 5.90 1.57 -13.17
N ARG A 168 5.93 0.49 -12.38
CA ARG A 168 6.05 0.52 -10.91
C ARG A 168 7.45 0.10 -10.54
N VAL A 169 8.34 1.07 -10.42
CA VAL A 169 9.79 0.84 -10.24
C VAL A 169 10.11 0.27 -8.87
N ALA A 170 9.60 0.90 -7.82
CA ALA A 170 9.84 0.49 -6.45
C ALA A 170 8.72 1.00 -5.51
N TRP A 171 8.67 0.42 -4.32
CA TRP A 171 7.78 0.84 -3.25
C TRP A 171 8.58 1.41 -2.09
N MET A 172 8.23 2.62 -1.67
CA MET A 172 8.75 3.24 -0.46
C MET A 172 7.79 2.99 0.70
N ASN A 173 8.28 2.33 1.72
CA ASN A 173 7.48 1.90 2.86
C ASN A 173 8.01 2.49 4.15
N ALA A 174 7.11 2.89 5.04
CA ALA A 174 7.47 3.15 6.42
C ALA A 174 6.29 3.02 7.38
N ASN A 175 6.63 2.89 8.67
CA ASN A 175 5.70 2.98 9.78
C ASN A 175 5.92 4.29 10.51
N VAL A 176 4.83 4.87 10.99
CA VAL A 176 4.85 6.04 11.86
C VAL A 176 4.07 5.71 13.11
N ARG A 177 4.66 5.99 14.26
CA ARG A 177 3.95 5.88 15.52
C ARG A 177 2.98 7.04 15.67
N ILE A 178 1.75 6.72 16.05
CA ILE A 178 0.71 7.68 16.39
C ILE A 178 0.83 7.94 17.89
N LYS A 179 1.01 9.19 18.30
CA LYS A 179 0.99 9.56 19.71
C LYS A 179 -0.45 9.69 20.20
N PRO A 180 -0.70 9.57 21.51
CA PRO A 180 -2.06 9.62 22.06
C PRO A 180 -2.88 10.85 21.64
N ASP A 181 -2.22 11.99 21.44
CA ASP A 181 -2.88 13.27 21.15
C ASP A 181 -2.85 13.63 19.65
N GLU A 182 -2.32 12.73 18.80
CA GLU A 182 -2.21 12.98 17.36
C GLU A 182 -3.37 12.34 16.60
N LYS A 183 -3.99 13.12 15.71
CA LYS A 183 -4.96 12.59 14.75
C LYS A 183 -4.26 11.79 13.65
N ARG A 184 -4.86 10.69 13.24
CA ARG A 184 -4.32 9.81 12.19
C ARG A 184 -4.08 10.53 10.88
N GLY A 185 -4.93 11.48 10.49
CA GLY A 185 -4.77 12.27 9.27
C GLY A 185 -3.55 13.20 9.31
N GLU A 186 -3.30 13.87 10.43
CA GLU A 186 -2.11 14.70 10.61
C GLU A 186 -0.83 13.88 10.54
N VAL A 187 -0.85 12.67 11.13
CA VAL A 187 0.26 11.72 11.05
C VAL A 187 0.49 11.26 9.62
N ALA A 188 -0.58 10.94 8.89
CA ALA A 188 -0.51 10.51 7.49
C ALA A 188 0.04 11.62 6.60
N GLU A 189 -0.39 12.87 6.79
CA GLU A 189 0.11 14.02 6.05
C GLU A 189 1.58 14.31 6.35
N ARG A 190 1.95 14.34 7.62
CA ARG A 190 3.34 14.53 8.05
C ARG A 190 4.25 13.48 7.40
N PHE A 191 3.78 12.24 7.33
CA PHE A 191 4.56 11.17 6.76
C PHE A 191 4.60 11.21 5.23
N ARG A 192 3.48 11.54 4.58
CA ARG A 192 3.44 11.84 3.16
C ARG A 192 4.48 12.91 2.79
N ASN A 193 4.50 14.01 3.54
CA ASN A 193 5.45 15.11 3.33
C ASN A 193 6.90 14.66 3.53
N LYS A 194 7.16 13.75 4.48
CA LYS A 194 8.48 13.13 4.66
C LYS A 194 8.92 12.31 3.44
N LEU A 195 8.03 11.54 2.84
CA LEU A 195 8.32 10.79 1.61
C LEU A 195 8.54 11.72 0.43
N LEU A 196 7.68 12.73 0.26
CA LEU A 196 7.83 13.73 -0.78
C LEU A 196 9.14 14.51 -0.63
N SER A 197 9.53 14.87 0.59
CA SER A 197 10.81 15.53 0.87
C SER A 197 12.01 14.69 0.44
N ALA A 198 11.98 13.37 0.65
CA ALA A 198 13.05 12.49 0.17
C ALA A 198 13.19 12.54 -1.35
N PHE A 199 12.08 12.64 -2.04
CA PHE A 199 12.00 12.76 -3.48
C PHE A 199 12.42 14.16 -3.96
N ASP A 200 11.86 15.22 -3.36
CA ASP A 200 12.16 16.61 -3.72
C ASP A 200 13.65 16.96 -3.53
N ASN A 201 14.29 16.38 -2.55
CA ASN A 201 15.73 16.52 -2.31
C ASN A 201 16.60 15.60 -3.20
N GLY A 202 16.03 14.91 -4.18
CA GLY A 202 16.75 14.03 -5.10
C GLY A 202 17.36 12.78 -4.45
N LYS A 203 16.87 12.37 -3.28
CA LYS A 203 17.33 11.19 -2.56
C LYS A 203 16.81 9.88 -3.13
N VAL A 204 15.71 10.00 -3.87
CA VAL A 204 15.15 8.95 -4.71
C VAL A 204 14.71 9.59 -6.02
N ARG A 205 15.11 9.02 -7.16
CA ARG A 205 14.68 9.52 -8.47
C ARG A 205 14.80 8.48 -9.57
N VAL A 206 13.94 8.58 -10.58
CA VAL A 206 14.08 7.96 -11.89
C VAL A 206 14.53 9.06 -12.87
N ILE A 207 15.42 8.75 -13.78
CA ILE A 207 15.93 9.70 -14.76
C ILE A 207 15.43 9.28 -16.15
N PRO A 208 14.77 10.16 -16.91
CA PRO A 208 14.41 11.55 -16.56
C PRO A 208 13.28 11.62 -15.51
N ARG A 209 13.41 12.53 -14.58
CA ARG A 209 12.41 12.75 -13.50
C ARG A 209 11.40 13.84 -13.81
N GLU A 210 11.55 14.49 -14.93
CA GLU A 210 10.64 15.53 -15.41
C GLU A 210 10.32 15.30 -16.88
N ASP A 211 9.10 15.62 -17.29
CA ASP A 211 8.73 15.67 -18.69
C ASP A 211 9.29 16.93 -19.36
N PRO A 212 9.17 17.09 -20.69
CA PRO A 212 9.63 18.29 -21.39
C PRO A 212 8.97 19.58 -20.92
N GLN A 213 7.85 19.51 -20.18
CA GLN A 213 7.13 20.61 -19.57
C GLN A 213 7.53 20.86 -18.11
N GLY A 214 8.48 20.11 -17.57
CA GLY A 214 8.98 20.23 -16.21
C GLY A 214 8.11 19.58 -15.14
N ASN A 215 7.16 18.72 -15.53
CA ASN A 215 6.36 17.97 -14.54
C ASN A 215 7.13 16.77 -13.99
N ARG A 216 6.98 16.52 -12.69
CA ARG A 216 7.63 15.39 -12.04
C ARG A 216 6.86 14.11 -12.32
N LEU A 217 7.60 13.06 -12.66
CA LEU A 217 7.06 11.83 -13.25
C LEU A 217 7.19 10.59 -12.37
N ASP A 218 7.93 10.67 -11.31
CA ASP A 218 8.52 9.53 -10.63
C ASP A 218 7.96 9.24 -9.23
N LEU A 219 6.93 10.00 -8.78
CA LEU A 219 6.26 9.73 -7.50
C LEU A 219 4.76 10.04 -7.56
N ARG A 220 3.94 9.10 -7.10
CA ARG A 220 2.51 9.36 -6.89
C ARG A 220 2.30 10.30 -5.72
N ARG A 221 1.48 11.34 -5.93
CA ARG A 221 1.18 12.37 -4.94
C ARG A 221 -0.12 12.15 -4.17
N ASP A 222 -0.85 11.09 -4.49
CA ASP A 222 -2.13 10.73 -3.88
C ASP A 222 -2.02 9.99 -2.54
N ILE A 223 -0.80 9.65 -2.12
CA ILE A 223 -0.57 8.93 -0.89
C ILE A 223 -1.04 9.73 0.34
N GLY A 224 -1.78 9.06 1.20
CA GLY A 224 -2.29 9.63 2.45
C GLY A 224 -3.50 10.57 2.28
N ILE A 225 -3.86 10.94 1.06
CA ILE A 225 -4.96 11.90 0.82
C ILE A 225 -6.31 11.38 1.34
N HIS A 226 -6.50 10.07 1.35
CA HIS A 226 -7.73 9.46 1.84
C HIS A 226 -7.95 9.67 3.35
N TYR A 227 -6.89 9.85 4.16
CA TYR A 227 -7.06 10.28 5.55
C TYR A 227 -7.51 11.73 5.65
N LEU A 228 -6.94 12.62 4.83
CA LEU A 228 -7.35 14.03 4.79
C LEU A 228 -8.81 14.18 4.35
N VAL A 229 -9.23 13.35 3.39
CA VAL A 229 -10.64 13.32 2.94
C VAL A 229 -11.52 12.69 4.01
N ALA A 230 -11.08 11.58 4.63
CA ALA A 230 -11.85 10.90 5.67
C ALA A 230 -12.06 11.77 6.91
N GLU A 231 -11.06 12.53 7.37
CA GLU A 231 -11.21 13.45 8.49
C GLU A 231 -12.26 14.56 8.23
N LYS A 232 -12.39 15.01 6.99
CA LYS A 232 -13.46 15.95 6.61
C LYS A 232 -14.85 15.30 6.63
N ILE A 233 -14.92 14.02 6.28
CA ILE A 233 -16.15 13.25 6.22
C ILE A 233 -16.49 12.65 7.60
N PHE A 234 -15.48 12.18 8.34
CA PHE A 234 -15.58 11.51 9.64
C PHE A 234 -14.65 12.21 10.65
N PRO A 235 -15.01 13.41 11.13
CA PRO A 235 -14.19 14.07 12.15
C PRO A 235 -14.11 13.18 13.38
N GLU A 236 -12.90 12.93 13.87
CA GLU A 236 -12.69 12.24 15.15
C GLU A 236 -13.38 13.06 16.26
N LYS A 237 -14.17 12.40 17.10
CA LYS A 237 -14.87 13.02 18.21
C LYS A 237 -13.92 13.35 19.34
#